data_be81bfea8a98b8117e3bd9f8b34cb80f
#
_entry.id   be81bfea8a98b8117e3bd9f8b34cb80f
#
_cell.length_a   1.000
_cell.length_b   1.000
_cell.length_c   1.000
_cell.angle_alpha   90.00
_cell.angle_beta   90.00
_cell.angle_gamma   90.00
#
_symmetry.space_group_name_H-M   'P 1'
#
loop_
_entity.id
_entity.type
_entity.pdbx_description
1 polymer ?
#
loop_
_entity_poly.entity_id
_entity_poly.type
_entity_poly.pdbx_seq_one_letter_code
_entity_poly.pdbx_strand_id
1 'polypeptide(L)'
;LSSAASDVYKRQFTIPSNGHFDTTEGNIKQMGSIPRNLYHKELLYQVPEGGKYEKNPFKGNMDIEKLEQLITTVGPENVPLVFTCITNNPICGQPVSMGNIREINRVAHKYNIPLIFDVARWAENCYFIKMNEEGYADKSIAEIATEMFSYCDGFCMSAKKDGHANMGGMVAFRDKGLFWQNFSDFNEDGTVKTDVGVLLKVKQISCYGNDSYGGMSGRDIMALAVGMYESCDFNYMDERIKQCEYLAQGFYKAGVKGVVLPAGGHAVYINMDEFFDGKRGHETFAGEGFSLELIRRYGIRVSELGDYSMEYDLKTPEQQAELANVVRFAIDRSRLTQEHLDYVIAAVKALYEDRESIPNMRIVWGHNLPMRHFHAFLEPYPNEEK
;
A
#
# COMPACT_ATOMS: atom_id res chain seq x y z
N LEU A 1 25.15 33.66 -3.91
CA LEU A 1 24.40 32.39 -4.29
C LEU A 1 24.89 31.14 -3.54
N SER A 2 25.87 31.24 -2.61
CA SER A 2 26.50 30.01 -2.09
C SER A 2 25.89 29.45 -0.78
N SER A 3 25.28 30.26 0.08
CA SER A 3 24.79 29.74 1.38
C SER A 3 23.38 29.22 1.31
N ALA A 4 22.46 29.93 0.67
CA ALA A 4 21.05 29.47 0.56
C ALA A 4 20.90 28.25 -0.36
N ALA A 5 21.65 28.19 -1.48
CA ALA A 5 21.64 27.03 -2.37
C ALA A 5 22.30 25.79 -1.72
N SER A 6 23.36 25.97 -0.90
CA SER A 6 23.96 24.84 -0.18
C SER A 6 23.08 24.31 0.95
N ASP A 7 22.22 25.12 1.55
CA ASP A 7 21.25 24.67 2.56
C ASP A 7 20.08 23.90 1.95
N VAL A 8 19.59 24.29 0.77
CA VAL A 8 18.55 23.55 0.05
C VAL A 8 19.04 22.17 -0.39
N TYR A 9 20.30 22.04 -0.81
CA TYR A 9 20.92 20.75 -1.16
C TYR A 9 21.21 19.84 0.06
N LYS A 10 21.17 20.37 1.29
CA LYS A 10 21.40 19.62 2.52
C LYS A 10 20.10 19.29 3.28
N ARG A 11 18.95 19.86 2.90
CA ARG A 11 17.69 19.58 3.57
C ARG A 11 17.19 18.20 3.16
N GLN A 12 17.16 17.30 4.10
CA GLN A 12 16.58 15.98 3.91
C GLN A 12 15.10 16.03 4.33
N PHE A 13 14.21 16.05 3.34
CA PHE A 13 12.78 16.04 3.59
C PHE A 13 12.30 14.72 4.17
N THR A 14 11.32 14.79 5.05
CA THR A 14 10.65 13.62 5.62
C THR A 14 9.23 13.52 5.08
N ILE A 15 8.85 12.35 4.58
CA ILE A 15 7.52 12.08 4.02
C ILE A 15 6.80 11.10 4.94
N PRO A 16 5.85 11.54 5.78
CA PRO A 16 5.02 10.65 6.58
C PRO A 16 3.90 10.00 5.77
N SER A 17 3.58 8.74 6.10
CA SER A 17 2.46 8.00 5.52
C SER A 17 1.89 7.00 6.54
N ASN A 18 0.65 6.56 6.33
CA ASN A 18 0.10 5.39 7.03
C ASN A 18 0.75 4.08 6.57
N GLY A 19 1.53 4.11 5.49
CA GLY A 19 2.31 3.01 4.92
C GLY A 19 2.68 3.34 3.48
N HIS A 20 3.97 3.43 3.17
CA HIS A 20 4.43 3.61 1.80
C HIS A 20 4.45 2.26 1.09
N PHE A 21 3.88 2.22 -0.11
CA PHE A 21 4.09 1.10 -1.01
C PHE A 21 5.58 1.03 -1.41
N ASP A 22 6.11 -0.16 -1.70
CA ASP A 22 7.53 -0.42 -1.98
C ASP A 22 8.15 0.56 -3.00
N THR A 23 7.49 0.71 -4.16
CA THR A 23 7.94 1.63 -5.21
C THR A 23 7.80 3.10 -4.81
N THR A 24 6.81 3.45 -4.00
CA THR A 24 6.68 4.81 -3.45
C THR A 24 7.82 5.10 -2.48
N GLU A 25 8.13 4.17 -1.58
CA GLU A 25 9.27 4.27 -0.66
C GLU A 25 10.58 4.37 -1.43
N GLY A 26 10.77 3.54 -2.45
CA GLY A 26 11.94 3.55 -3.32
C GLY A 26 12.14 4.90 -4.03
N ASN A 27 11.07 5.46 -4.59
CA ASN A 27 11.14 6.78 -5.25
C ASN A 27 11.46 7.91 -4.26
N ILE A 28 10.88 7.90 -3.06
CA ILE A 28 11.19 8.88 -2.01
C ILE A 28 12.67 8.82 -1.63
N LYS A 29 13.22 7.62 -1.41
CA LYS A 29 14.64 7.41 -1.11
C LYS A 29 15.55 7.86 -2.26
N GLN A 30 15.18 7.55 -3.50
CA GLN A 30 15.93 7.96 -4.69
C GLN A 30 16.02 9.48 -4.83
N MET A 31 14.98 10.19 -4.37
CA MET A 31 14.99 11.67 -4.33
C MET A 31 15.73 12.25 -3.11
N GLY A 32 16.39 11.42 -2.30
CA GLY A 32 17.14 11.84 -1.11
C GLY A 32 16.26 12.19 0.09
N SER A 33 14.98 11.86 0.05
CA SER A 33 14.03 12.09 1.14
C SER A 33 13.86 10.86 2.02
N ILE A 34 13.35 11.04 3.25
CA ILE A 34 13.16 9.98 4.24
C ILE A 34 11.69 9.58 4.28
N PRO A 35 11.31 8.35 3.89
CA PRO A 35 9.97 7.84 4.15
C PRO A 35 9.81 7.51 5.64
N ARG A 36 8.64 7.84 6.21
CA ARG A 36 8.26 7.47 7.58
C ARG A 36 6.87 6.84 7.57
N ASN A 37 6.80 5.60 7.98
CA ASN A 37 5.55 4.88 8.14
C ASN A 37 5.02 5.11 9.57
N LEU A 38 3.77 5.55 9.66
CA LEU A 38 3.10 5.88 10.91
C LEU A 38 1.90 4.96 11.08
N TYR A 39 2.17 3.68 11.25
CA TYR A 39 1.15 2.67 11.42
C TYR A 39 0.31 2.90 12.67
N HIS A 40 -0.96 2.57 12.59
CA HIS A 40 -1.87 2.60 13.73
C HIS A 40 -1.39 1.65 14.84
N LYS A 41 -1.69 1.99 16.09
CA LYS A 41 -1.24 1.24 17.29
C LYS A 41 -1.73 -0.21 17.33
N GLU A 42 -2.89 -0.48 16.72
CA GLU A 42 -3.49 -1.82 16.64
C GLU A 42 -3.02 -2.56 15.39
N LEU A 43 -1.71 -2.77 15.30
CA LEU A 43 -1.14 -3.50 14.19
C LEU A 43 -1.64 -4.94 14.10
N LEU A 44 -1.98 -5.29 12.94
CA LEU A 44 -2.09 -6.48 12.08
C LEU A 44 -2.24 -7.87 12.71
N TYR A 45 -1.78 -8.16 13.91
CA TYR A 45 -1.37 -9.52 14.24
C TYR A 45 -2.14 -10.19 15.36
N GLN A 46 -3.24 -9.62 15.80
CA GLN A 46 -4.00 -10.29 16.84
C GLN A 46 -5.23 -10.96 16.21
N VAL A 47 -5.09 -12.28 16.02
CA VAL A 47 -6.26 -13.15 16.02
C VAL A 47 -6.76 -13.15 17.46
N PRO A 48 -7.96 -12.65 17.77
CA PRO A 48 -8.46 -12.61 19.14
C PRO A 48 -8.53 -14.03 19.72
N GLU A 49 -8.15 -14.19 20.96
CA GLU A 49 -8.45 -15.42 21.70
C GLU A 49 -9.96 -15.72 21.59
N GLY A 50 -10.29 -16.91 21.10
CA GLY A 50 -11.67 -17.37 20.92
C GLY A 50 -12.33 -17.04 19.57
N GLY A 51 -11.57 -16.60 18.56
CA GLY A 51 -12.07 -16.47 17.16
C GLY A 51 -13.05 -15.33 16.94
N LYS A 52 -13.16 -14.37 17.84
CA LYS A 52 -13.91 -13.13 17.64
C LYS A 52 -12.96 -12.08 17.07
N TYR A 53 -13.27 -11.56 15.88
CA TYR A 53 -12.56 -10.45 15.26
C TYR A 53 -12.57 -9.24 16.19
N GLU A 54 -11.42 -8.59 16.32
CA GLU A 54 -11.37 -7.30 17.00
C GLU A 54 -12.25 -6.28 16.29
N LYS A 55 -12.79 -5.35 17.11
CA LYS A 55 -13.80 -4.39 16.68
C LYS A 55 -13.27 -3.28 15.76
N ASN A 56 -11.97 -3.26 15.41
CA ASN A 56 -11.42 -2.24 14.54
C ASN A 56 -11.35 -2.72 13.08
N PRO A 57 -12.32 -2.36 12.22
CA PRO A 57 -12.30 -2.69 10.81
C PRO A 57 -11.34 -1.80 9.99
N PHE A 58 -10.69 -0.79 10.60
CA PHE A 58 -9.88 0.22 9.92
C PHE A 58 -8.42 0.18 10.36
N LYS A 59 -7.79 -0.98 10.29
CA LYS A 59 -6.37 -1.17 10.66
C LYS A 59 -5.38 -0.45 9.73
N GLY A 60 -5.86 0.05 8.58
CA GLY A 60 -5.10 0.89 7.67
C GLY A 60 -4.94 2.35 8.10
N ASN A 61 -5.55 2.76 9.20
CA ASN A 61 -5.47 4.12 9.72
C ASN A 61 -4.02 4.56 10.02
N MET A 62 -3.76 5.86 9.91
CA MET A 62 -2.53 6.49 10.38
C MET A 62 -2.62 6.79 11.89
N ASP A 63 -1.51 6.64 12.60
CA ASP A 63 -1.38 7.12 13.97
C ASP A 63 -1.25 8.65 13.98
N ILE A 64 -2.32 9.34 14.39
CA ILE A 64 -2.42 10.80 14.35
C ILE A 64 -1.49 11.47 15.37
N GLU A 65 -1.28 10.85 16.52
CA GLU A 65 -0.37 11.38 17.55
C GLU A 65 1.07 11.33 17.05
N LYS A 66 1.48 10.21 16.43
CA LYS A 66 2.80 10.07 15.79
C LYS A 66 2.97 11.05 14.62
N LEU A 67 1.92 11.31 13.83
CA LEU A 67 1.98 12.28 12.74
C LEU A 67 2.30 13.68 13.28
N GLU A 68 1.57 14.15 14.27
CA GLU A 68 1.76 15.48 14.83
C GLU A 68 3.12 15.58 15.54
N GLN A 69 3.52 14.54 16.28
CA GLN A 69 4.83 14.46 16.92
C GLN A 69 5.97 14.50 15.89
N LEU A 70 5.86 13.77 14.78
CA LEU A 70 6.87 13.78 13.73
C LEU A 70 7.03 15.19 13.14
N ILE A 71 5.91 15.82 12.73
CA ILE A 71 5.93 17.17 12.15
C ILE A 71 6.61 18.17 13.09
N THR A 72 6.26 18.13 14.38
CA THR A 72 6.83 19.06 15.37
C THR A 72 8.29 18.77 15.68
N THR A 73 8.71 17.50 15.60
CA THR A 73 10.10 17.09 15.87
C THR A 73 11.06 17.45 14.75
N VAL A 74 10.66 17.21 13.49
CA VAL A 74 11.53 17.47 12.34
C VAL A 74 11.42 18.90 11.81
N GLY A 75 10.39 19.62 12.20
CA GLY A 75 10.00 20.94 11.71
C GLY A 75 9.08 20.85 10.48
N PRO A 76 7.96 21.63 10.46
CA PRO A 76 6.99 21.60 9.35
C PRO A 76 7.62 21.89 7.99
N GLU A 77 8.64 22.75 7.95
CA GLU A 77 9.37 23.11 6.72
C GLU A 77 10.17 21.95 6.11
N ASN A 78 10.40 20.86 6.88
CA ASN A 78 11.06 19.65 6.42
C ASN A 78 10.07 18.53 6.05
N VAL A 79 8.76 18.79 6.14
CA VAL A 79 7.67 17.88 5.74
C VAL A 79 6.92 18.49 4.56
N PRO A 80 7.32 18.25 3.32
CA PRO A 80 6.72 18.91 2.16
C PRO A 80 5.30 18.47 1.86
N LEU A 81 4.93 17.26 2.25
CA LEU A 81 3.58 16.71 2.12
C LEU A 81 3.37 15.54 3.09
N VAL A 82 2.11 15.26 3.42
CA VAL A 82 1.67 14.01 4.05
C VAL A 82 1.11 13.11 2.98
N PHE A 83 1.48 11.83 3.00
CA PHE A 83 1.00 10.85 2.05
C PHE A 83 0.09 9.83 2.72
N THR A 84 -1.00 9.43 2.10
CA THR A 84 -1.91 8.43 2.67
C THR A 84 -2.30 7.40 1.61
N CYS A 85 -2.00 6.14 1.87
CA CYS A 85 -2.33 5.02 1.00
C CYS A 85 -3.74 4.49 1.31
N ILE A 86 -4.61 4.44 0.31
CA ILE A 86 -6.04 4.09 0.40
C ILE A 86 -6.39 3.03 -0.67
N THR A 87 -6.72 1.77 -0.31
CA THR A 87 -6.52 1.12 1.00
C THR A 87 -5.03 0.99 1.30
N ASN A 88 -4.68 0.79 2.60
CA ASN A 88 -3.29 0.68 3.01
C ASN A 88 -2.70 -0.68 2.58
N ASN A 89 -2.12 -0.72 1.37
CA ASN A 89 -1.58 -1.94 0.79
C ASN A 89 -0.43 -2.57 1.61
N PRO A 90 0.58 -1.80 2.10
CA PRO A 90 1.62 -2.34 2.98
C PRO A 90 1.09 -2.99 4.26
N ILE A 91 -0.06 -2.52 4.73
CA ILE A 91 -0.75 -3.06 5.90
C ILE A 91 -1.90 -3.97 5.44
N CYS A 92 -1.55 -5.00 4.66
CA CYS A 92 -2.44 -6.08 4.23
C CYS A 92 -3.75 -5.61 3.57
N GLY A 93 -3.72 -4.48 2.85
CA GLY A 93 -4.88 -3.94 2.16
C GLY A 93 -5.98 -3.44 3.10
N GLN A 94 -5.64 -3.13 4.33
CA GLN A 94 -6.59 -2.69 5.33
C GLN A 94 -7.13 -1.29 5.04
N PRO A 95 -8.43 -1.05 5.26
CA PRO A 95 -9.04 0.23 4.95
C PRO A 95 -8.70 1.32 5.96
N VAL A 96 -8.87 2.56 5.49
CA VAL A 96 -8.73 3.80 6.26
C VAL A 96 -10.12 4.40 6.48
N SER A 97 -10.46 4.73 7.73
CA SER A 97 -11.76 5.35 8.06
C SER A 97 -11.84 6.80 7.59
N MET A 98 -13.05 7.28 7.32
CA MET A 98 -13.29 8.68 7.02
C MET A 98 -12.90 9.59 8.19
N GLY A 99 -13.15 9.15 9.41
CA GLY A 99 -12.72 9.85 10.61
C GLY A 99 -11.21 10.05 10.66
N ASN A 100 -10.41 9.02 10.35
CA ASN A 100 -8.96 9.14 10.31
C ASN A 100 -8.49 10.07 9.17
N ILE A 101 -9.11 10.00 7.99
CA ILE A 101 -8.83 10.90 6.87
C ILE A 101 -9.03 12.37 7.27
N ARG A 102 -10.13 12.68 7.96
CA ARG A 102 -10.41 14.04 8.47
C ARG A 102 -9.33 14.50 9.43
N GLU A 103 -8.91 13.64 10.35
CA GLU A 103 -7.88 13.98 11.34
C GLU A 103 -6.50 14.17 10.69
N ILE A 104 -6.13 13.33 9.71
CA ILE A 104 -4.90 13.52 8.93
C ILE A 104 -4.92 14.89 8.24
N ASN A 105 -6.02 15.21 7.55
CA ASN A 105 -6.19 16.51 6.91
C ASN A 105 -6.08 17.66 7.92
N ARG A 106 -6.79 17.58 9.05
CA ARG A 106 -6.76 18.59 10.10
C ARG A 106 -5.34 18.85 10.60
N VAL A 107 -4.58 17.79 10.88
CA VAL A 107 -3.18 17.91 11.36
C VAL A 107 -2.29 18.47 10.25
N ALA A 108 -2.33 17.94 9.04
CA ALA A 108 -1.50 18.41 7.94
C ALA A 108 -1.75 19.90 7.64
N HIS A 109 -3.01 20.30 7.49
CA HIS A 109 -3.38 21.68 7.20
C HIS A 109 -3.08 22.66 8.36
N LYS A 110 -3.11 22.21 9.63
CA LYS A 110 -2.67 23.02 10.78
C LYS A 110 -1.23 23.54 10.59
N TYR A 111 -0.38 22.75 9.94
CA TYR A 111 1.01 23.08 9.66
C TYR A 111 1.27 23.55 8.22
N ASN A 112 0.23 23.88 7.46
CA ASN A 112 0.31 24.29 6.06
C ASN A 112 0.96 23.23 5.15
N ILE A 113 0.76 21.95 5.46
CA ILE A 113 1.30 20.81 4.73
C ILE A 113 0.18 20.18 3.89
N PRO A 114 0.34 20.02 2.56
CA PRO A 114 -0.68 19.38 1.71
C PRO A 114 -0.78 17.88 1.97
N LEU A 115 -2.02 17.37 1.88
CA LEU A 115 -2.34 15.96 2.01
C LEU A 115 -2.52 15.34 0.62
N ILE A 116 -1.72 14.34 0.30
CA ILE A 116 -1.73 13.61 -0.97
C ILE A 116 -2.16 12.17 -0.74
N PHE A 117 -3.08 11.67 -1.56
CA PHE A 117 -3.54 10.28 -1.50
C PHE A 117 -2.90 9.39 -2.58
N ASP A 118 -2.55 8.16 -2.23
CA ASP A 118 -2.49 7.05 -3.19
C ASP A 118 -3.85 6.37 -3.18
N VAL A 119 -4.58 6.54 -4.28
CA VAL A 119 -5.97 6.09 -4.39
C VAL A 119 -6.12 4.92 -5.35
N ALA A 120 -5.11 4.08 -5.47
CA ALA A 120 -5.18 2.92 -6.35
C ALA A 120 -6.40 2.03 -6.07
N ARG A 121 -6.90 2.00 -4.81
CA ARG A 121 -8.05 1.19 -4.36
C ARG A 121 -9.08 2.00 -3.58
N TRP A 122 -9.42 3.15 -4.10
CA TRP A 122 -10.35 4.09 -3.48
C TRP A 122 -11.75 3.53 -3.28
N ALA A 123 -12.26 2.77 -4.23
CA ALA A 123 -13.62 2.22 -4.18
C ALA A 123 -13.73 1.08 -3.16
N GLU A 124 -12.70 0.21 -3.08
CA GLU A 124 -12.60 -0.79 -2.02
C GLU A 124 -12.66 -0.11 -0.63
N ASN A 125 -11.92 0.99 -0.45
CA ASN A 125 -11.94 1.75 0.81
C ASN A 125 -13.31 2.36 1.11
N CYS A 126 -13.97 2.93 0.11
CA CYS A 126 -15.32 3.50 0.26
C CYS A 126 -16.36 2.42 0.62
N TYR A 127 -16.21 1.19 0.08
CA TYR A 127 -17.04 0.07 0.48
C TYR A 127 -16.89 -0.24 1.99
N PHE A 128 -15.67 -0.30 2.50
CA PHE A 128 -15.44 -0.54 3.92
C PHE A 128 -15.99 0.58 4.80
N ILE A 129 -15.87 1.84 4.40
CA ILE A 129 -16.49 2.98 5.09
C ILE A 129 -18.01 2.81 5.12
N LYS A 130 -18.62 2.49 3.98
CA LYS A 130 -20.07 2.24 3.88
C LYS A 130 -20.53 1.16 4.86
N MET A 131 -19.77 0.07 4.95
CA MET A 131 -20.17 -1.12 5.73
C MET A 131 -19.89 -1.00 7.23
N ASN A 132 -18.89 -0.21 7.62
CA ASN A 132 -18.34 -0.26 8.98
C ASN A 132 -18.33 1.08 9.73
N GLU A 133 -18.50 2.21 9.04
CA GLU A 133 -18.45 3.51 9.69
C GLU A 133 -19.86 4.10 9.87
N GLU A 134 -20.17 4.58 11.06
CA GLU A 134 -21.47 5.16 11.39
C GLU A 134 -21.79 6.36 10.50
N GLY A 135 -23.03 6.43 10.01
CA GLY A 135 -23.51 7.52 9.14
C GLY A 135 -23.25 7.33 7.64
N TYR A 136 -22.66 6.20 7.23
CA TYR A 136 -22.34 5.95 5.82
C TYR A 136 -23.16 4.83 5.17
N ALA A 137 -23.94 4.06 5.93
CA ALA A 137 -24.66 2.90 5.42
C ALA A 137 -25.62 3.23 4.24
N ASP A 138 -26.24 4.40 4.26
CA ASP A 138 -27.20 4.83 3.22
C ASP A 138 -26.54 5.57 2.04
N LYS A 139 -25.26 5.93 2.12
CA LYS A 139 -24.55 6.61 1.05
C LYS A 139 -24.06 5.63 -0.02
N SER A 140 -24.10 6.04 -1.26
CA SER A 140 -23.45 5.31 -2.37
C SER A 140 -21.91 5.38 -2.26
N ILE A 141 -21.21 4.46 -2.94
CA ILE A 141 -19.74 4.47 -3.07
C ILE A 141 -19.26 5.82 -3.64
N ALA A 142 -19.97 6.36 -4.66
CA ALA A 142 -19.64 7.63 -5.28
C ALA A 142 -19.76 8.83 -4.32
N GLU A 143 -20.81 8.87 -3.48
CA GLU A 143 -20.98 9.93 -2.47
C GLU A 143 -19.89 9.87 -1.40
N ILE A 144 -19.53 8.65 -0.94
CA ILE A 144 -18.44 8.46 0.01
C ILE A 144 -17.09 8.87 -0.61
N ALA A 145 -16.85 8.51 -1.87
CA ALA A 145 -15.66 8.92 -2.60
C ALA A 145 -15.58 10.43 -2.73
N THR A 146 -16.68 11.10 -3.09
CA THR A 146 -16.75 12.56 -3.20
C THR A 146 -16.36 13.23 -1.89
N GLU A 147 -16.87 12.73 -0.76
CA GLU A 147 -16.49 13.22 0.56
C GLU A 147 -15.01 12.93 0.86
N MET A 148 -14.53 11.71 0.63
CA MET A 148 -13.16 11.30 0.86
C MET A 148 -12.16 12.18 0.10
N PHE A 149 -12.38 12.34 -1.20
CA PHE A 149 -11.55 13.20 -2.04
C PHE A 149 -11.65 14.70 -1.67
N SER A 150 -12.69 15.12 -0.94
CA SER A 150 -12.78 16.51 -0.47
C SER A 150 -11.68 16.89 0.52
N TYR A 151 -11.07 15.92 1.18
CA TYR A 151 -10.03 16.15 2.19
C TYR A 151 -8.60 16.14 1.64
N CYS A 152 -8.34 15.69 0.41
CA CYS A 152 -6.98 15.71 -0.16
C CYS A 152 -6.72 16.95 -1.01
N ASP A 153 -5.46 17.37 -1.06
CA ASP A 153 -4.97 18.46 -1.93
C ASP A 153 -4.55 17.94 -3.31
N GLY A 154 -4.30 16.64 -3.38
CA GLY A 154 -3.97 15.94 -4.60
C GLY A 154 -3.94 14.42 -4.39
N PHE A 155 -3.81 13.69 -5.49
CA PHE A 155 -3.70 12.24 -5.44
C PHE A 155 -2.87 11.69 -6.60
N CYS A 156 -2.32 10.49 -6.40
CA CYS A 156 -1.87 9.61 -7.46
C CYS A 156 -2.71 8.34 -7.49
N MET A 157 -2.93 7.80 -8.68
CA MET A 157 -3.75 6.61 -8.89
C MET A 157 -3.11 5.69 -9.92
N SER A 158 -2.93 4.43 -9.58
CA SER A 158 -2.68 3.39 -10.58
C SER A 158 -4.00 2.97 -11.21
N ALA A 159 -4.14 3.15 -12.52
CA ALA A 159 -5.33 2.79 -13.26
C ALA A 159 -5.58 1.26 -13.35
N LYS A 160 -4.60 0.43 -12.97
CA LYS A 160 -4.67 -1.03 -13.05
C LYS A 160 -5.47 -1.71 -11.94
N LYS A 161 -6.03 -0.98 -10.99
CA LYS A 161 -6.81 -1.48 -9.84
C LYS A 161 -8.26 -1.05 -9.99
N ASP A 162 -8.76 -0.13 -9.16
CA ASP A 162 -10.15 0.34 -9.26
C ASP A 162 -10.44 1.14 -10.55
N GLY A 163 -9.41 1.48 -11.33
CA GLY A 163 -9.60 2.04 -12.66
C GLY A 163 -9.86 1.01 -13.77
N HIS A 164 -9.73 -0.29 -13.50
CA HIS A 164 -9.95 -1.42 -14.43
C HIS A 164 -9.19 -1.34 -15.78
N ALA A 165 -8.22 -0.45 -15.92
CA ALA A 165 -7.40 -0.34 -17.11
C ALA A 165 -6.20 -1.31 -17.07
N ASN A 166 -5.70 -1.73 -18.22
CA ASN A 166 -4.52 -2.61 -18.30
C ASN A 166 -3.24 -1.90 -17.89
N MET A 167 -3.14 -0.61 -18.19
CA MET A 167 -1.95 0.21 -17.96
C MET A 167 -2.33 1.61 -17.55
N GLY A 168 -1.34 2.36 -17.06
CA GLY A 168 -1.42 3.77 -16.82
C GLY A 168 -1.76 4.14 -15.38
N GLY A 169 -1.93 5.42 -15.20
CA GLY A 169 -2.26 6.07 -13.95
C GLY A 169 -2.52 7.54 -14.17
N MET A 170 -2.90 8.22 -13.12
CA MET A 170 -3.08 9.66 -13.12
C MET A 170 -2.50 10.28 -11.87
N VAL A 171 -2.10 11.55 -11.99
CA VAL A 171 -1.78 12.43 -10.88
C VAL A 171 -2.67 13.66 -11.04
N ALA A 172 -3.29 14.07 -9.96
CA ALA A 172 -4.11 15.27 -9.93
C ALA A 172 -3.91 16.04 -8.62
N PHE A 173 -4.14 17.35 -8.66
CA PHE A 173 -4.16 18.19 -7.48
C PHE A 173 -5.20 19.30 -7.67
N ARG A 174 -5.62 19.89 -6.54
CA ARG A 174 -6.61 20.98 -6.57
C ARG A 174 -6.04 22.23 -7.21
N ASP A 175 -6.76 22.78 -8.17
CA ASP A 175 -6.44 24.11 -8.71
C ASP A 175 -6.48 25.14 -7.57
N LYS A 176 -5.38 25.90 -7.45
CA LYS A 176 -5.17 26.90 -6.38
C LYS A 176 -5.30 26.36 -4.95
N GLY A 177 -5.31 25.02 -4.77
CA GLY A 177 -5.27 24.36 -3.46
C GLY A 177 -3.89 24.47 -2.81
N LEU A 178 -3.75 23.89 -1.61
CA LEU A 178 -2.55 24.03 -0.78
C LEU A 178 -1.30 23.46 -1.47
N PHE A 179 -1.42 22.34 -2.19
CA PHE A 179 -0.32 21.78 -2.98
C PHE A 179 0.15 22.79 -4.06
N TRP A 180 -0.78 23.36 -4.80
CA TRP A 180 -0.47 24.37 -5.82
C TRP A 180 0.18 25.62 -5.21
N GLN A 181 -0.34 26.11 -4.06
CA GLN A 181 0.22 27.28 -3.36
C GLN A 181 1.64 27.06 -2.87
N ASN A 182 1.94 25.86 -2.34
CA ASN A 182 3.24 25.55 -1.73
C ASN A 182 4.31 25.23 -2.76
N PHE A 183 3.95 24.80 -3.97
CA PHE A 183 4.91 24.32 -4.98
C PHE A 183 4.96 25.12 -6.28
N SER A 184 4.09 26.12 -6.47
CA SER A 184 4.23 27.10 -7.53
C SER A 184 5.13 28.25 -7.11
N ASP A 185 5.88 28.82 -8.08
CA ASP A 185 6.65 30.05 -7.84
C ASP A 185 5.79 31.28 -8.09
N PHE A 186 5.91 32.29 -7.25
CA PHE A 186 5.18 33.54 -7.36
C PHE A 186 6.14 34.73 -7.50
N ASN A 187 5.72 35.74 -8.23
CA ASN A 187 6.37 37.05 -8.28
C ASN A 187 6.07 37.84 -6.99
N GLU A 188 6.80 38.94 -6.78
CA GLU A 188 6.60 39.83 -5.64
C GLU A 188 5.18 40.43 -5.55
N ASP A 189 4.53 40.60 -6.70
CA ASP A 189 3.15 41.10 -6.82
C ASP A 189 2.08 40.01 -6.60
N GLY A 190 2.50 38.75 -6.29
CA GLY A 190 1.61 37.61 -6.08
C GLY A 190 1.12 36.92 -7.36
N THR A 191 1.54 37.38 -8.54
CA THR A 191 1.26 36.66 -9.78
C THR A 191 2.09 35.40 -9.92
N VAL A 192 1.54 34.37 -10.58
CA VAL A 192 2.25 33.10 -10.78
C VAL A 192 3.40 33.28 -11.73
N LYS A 193 4.63 33.00 -11.29
CA LYS A 193 5.83 32.96 -12.11
C LYS A 193 5.99 31.62 -12.79
N THR A 194 5.84 30.54 -12.04
CA THR A 194 5.90 29.17 -12.56
C THR A 194 4.85 28.32 -11.87
N ASP A 195 3.93 27.77 -12.63
CA ASP A 195 2.86 26.89 -12.12
C ASP A 195 3.39 25.48 -11.90
N VAL A 196 3.08 24.88 -10.74
CA VAL A 196 3.52 23.51 -10.41
C VAL A 196 2.99 22.47 -11.39
N GLY A 197 1.80 22.68 -11.98
CA GLY A 197 1.26 21.81 -13.01
C GLY A 197 2.13 21.78 -14.26
N VAL A 198 2.69 22.92 -14.66
CA VAL A 198 3.66 23.00 -15.76
C VAL A 198 4.93 22.24 -15.40
N LEU A 199 5.45 22.39 -14.18
CA LEU A 199 6.64 21.67 -13.72
C LEU A 199 6.42 20.15 -13.70
N LEU A 200 5.26 19.71 -13.21
CA LEU A 200 4.89 18.29 -13.22
C LEU A 200 4.75 17.75 -14.65
N LYS A 201 4.17 18.54 -15.57
CA LYS A 201 4.07 18.16 -16.99
C LYS A 201 5.44 18.02 -17.64
N VAL A 202 6.36 18.93 -17.38
CA VAL A 202 7.76 18.84 -17.87
C VAL A 202 8.43 17.58 -17.31
N LYS A 203 8.24 17.29 -16.02
CA LYS A 203 8.77 16.06 -15.40
C LYS A 203 8.15 14.80 -15.99
N GLN A 204 6.84 14.79 -16.23
CA GLN A 204 6.14 13.70 -16.90
C GLN A 204 6.72 13.44 -18.29
N ILE A 205 6.90 14.48 -19.10
CA ILE A 205 7.47 14.38 -20.45
C ILE A 205 8.87 13.74 -20.40
N SER A 206 9.69 14.15 -19.44
CA SER A 206 11.06 13.66 -19.29
C SER A 206 11.14 12.19 -18.87
N CYS A 207 10.18 11.72 -18.04
CA CYS A 207 10.24 10.39 -17.43
C CYS A 207 9.34 9.36 -18.11
N TYR A 208 8.17 9.78 -18.65
CA TYR A 208 7.10 8.87 -19.07
C TYR A 208 6.50 9.20 -20.44
N GLY A 209 6.78 10.36 -21.00
CA GLY A 209 6.13 10.87 -22.21
C GLY A 209 4.96 11.82 -21.93
N ASN A 210 4.23 12.19 -22.98
CA ASN A 210 3.12 13.13 -22.91
C ASN A 210 1.84 12.56 -23.56
N ASP A 211 0.83 13.43 -23.72
CA ASP A 211 -0.48 13.04 -24.24
C ASP A 211 -0.45 12.55 -25.70
N SER A 212 0.57 12.90 -26.48
CA SER A 212 0.72 12.50 -27.89
C SER A 212 1.70 11.36 -28.12
N TYR A 213 2.61 11.09 -27.17
CA TYR A 213 3.56 9.97 -27.24
C TYR A 213 3.98 9.52 -25.83
N GLY A 214 4.09 8.19 -25.62
CA GLY A 214 4.51 7.60 -24.35
C GLY A 214 3.50 7.69 -23.21
N GLY A 215 2.35 8.35 -23.40
CA GLY A 215 1.24 8.41 -22.45
C GLY A 215 0.26 7.24 -22.60
N MET A 216 -0.86 7.32 -21.90
CA MET A 216 -1.93 6.32 -22.01
C MET A 216 -2.56 6.34 -23.41
N SER A 217 -2.82 5.17 -23.97
CA SER A 217 -3.58 5.06 -25.22
C SER A 217 -5.05 5.46 -25.00
N GLY A 218 -5.71 5.93 -26.07
CA GLY A 218 -7.13 6.29 -25.98
C GLY A 218 -8.02 5.15 -25.48
N ARG A 219 -7.72 3.89 -25.85
CA ARG A 219 -8.46 2.71 -25.35
C ARG A 219 -8.29 2.51 -23.84
N ASP A 220 -7.10 2.77 -23.29
CA ASP A 220 -6.84 2.64 -21.85
C ASP A 220 -7.50 3.78 -21.06
N ILE A 221 -7.55 4.99 -21.64
CA ILE A 221 -8.31 6.13 -21.08
C ILE A 221 -9.81 5.82 -21.05
N MET A 222 -10.34 5.26 -22.14
CA MET A 222 -11.74 4.83 -22.18
C MET A 222 -12.03 3.70 -21.19
N ALA A 223 -11.15 2.71 -21.09
CA ALA A 223 -11.28 1.63 -20.10
C ALA A 223 -11.25 2.19 -18.67
N LEU A 224 -10.34 3.12 -18.38
CA LEU A 224 -10.28 3.80 -17.08
C LEU A 224 -11.58 4.55 -16.77
N ALA A 225 -12.11 5.32 -17.72
CA ALA A 225 -13.33 6.08 -17.54
C ALA A 225 -14.52 5.17 -17.20
N VAL A 226 -14.69 4.06 -17.94
CA VAL A 226 -15.74 3.07 -17.67
C VAL A 226 -15.49 2.37 -16.33
N GLY A 227 -14.25 1.93 -16.07
CA GLY A 227 -13.89 1.22 -14.85
C GLY A 227 -14.11 2.02 -13.58
N MET A 228 -13.93 3.33 -13.62
CA MET A 228 -14.24 4.19 -12.48
C MET A 228 -15.73 4.21 -12.15
N TYR A 229 -16.62 4.17 -13.16
CA TYR A 229 -18.07 4.04 -12.93
C TYR A 229 -18.43 2.63 -12.41
N GLU A 230 -17.85 1.57 -12.99
CA GLU A 230 -18.07 0.20 -12.53
C GLU A 230 -17.63 0.00 -11.08
N SER A 231 -16.54 0.63 -10.67
CA SER A 231 -16.07 0.58 -9.27
C SER A 231 -17.00 1.30 -8.29
N CYS A 232 -17.93 2.13 -8.76
CA CYS A 232 -19.00 2.69 -7.93
C CYS A 232 -20.17 1.72 -7.70
N ASP A 233 -20.25 0.60 -8.43
CA ASP A 233 -21.31 -0.39 -8.25
C ASP A 233 -21.10 -1.15 -6.93
N PHE A 234 -22.14 -1.09 -6.08
CA PHE A 234 -22.08 -1.74 -4.77
C PHE A 234 -21.98 -3.26 -4.89
N ASN A 235 -22.72 -3.88 -5.80
CA ASN A 235 -22.74 -5.35 -5.92
C ASN A 235 -21.39 -5.88 -6.39
N TYR A 236 -20.74 -5.15 -7.32
CA TYR A 236 -19.39 -5.47 -7.76
C TYR A 236 -18.39 -5.42 -6.60
N MET A 237 -18.44 -4.36 -5.78
CA MET A 237 -17.55 -4.23 -4.62
C MET A 237 -17.85 -5.25 -3.54
N ASP A 238 -19.12 -5.53 -3.27
CA ASP A 238 -19.56 -6.52 -2.30
C ASP A 238 -19.05 -7.92 -2.66
N GLU A 239 -19.22 -8.34 -3.91
CA GLU A 239 -18.69 -9.61 -4.41
C GLU A 239 -17.16 -9.66 -4.28
N ARG A 240 -16.48 -8.60 -4.69
CA ARG A 240 -15.03 -8.44 -4.62
C ARG A 240 -14.48 -8.65 -3.20
N ILE A 241 -15.09 -7.99 -2.23
CA ILE A 241 -14.65 -8.07 -0.83
C ILE A 241 -15.00 -9.43 -0.23
N LYS A 242 -16.20 -9.97 -0.53
CA LYS A 242 -16.62 -11.31 -0.08
C LYS A 242 -15.71 -12.43 -0.58
N GLN A 243 -15.13 -12.33 -1.77
CA GLN A 243 -14.13 -13.29 -2.24
C GLN A 243 -12.89 -13.30 -1.34
N CYS A 244 -12.40 -12.13 -0.92
CA CYS A 244 -11.28 -12.04 0.03
C CYS A 244 -11.65 -12.62 1.40
N GLU A 245 -12.82 -12.29 1.91
CA GLU A 245 -13.32 -12.83 3.19
C GLU A 245 -13.48 -14.36 3.13
N TYR A 246 -14.03 -14.88 2.04
CA TYR A 246 -14.22 -16.32 1.83
C TYR A 246 -12.87 -17.06 1.88
N LEU A 247 -11.88 -16.57 1.13
CA LEU A 247 -10.55 -17.19 1.11
C LEU A 247 -9.86 -17.12 2.49
N ALA A 248 -9.91 -15.97 3.15
CA ALA A 248 -9.30 -15.80 4.47
C ALA A 248 -9.96 -16.71 5.52
N GLN A 249 -11.29 -16.75 5.53
CA GLN A 249 -12.05 -17.65 6.41
C GLN A 249 -11.80 -19.14 6.09
N GLY A 250 -11.62 -19.47 4.81
CA GLY A 250 -11.27 -20.80 4.36
C GLY A 250 -9.92 -21.25 4.93
N PHE A 251 -8.88 -20.42 4.85
CA PHE A 251 -7.58 -20.71 5.47
C PHE A 251 -7.68 -20.87 6.98
N TYR A 252 -8.36 -19.95 7.65
CA TYR A 252 -8.57 -20.02 9.10
C TYR A 252 -9.27 -21.30 9.53
N LYS A 253 -10.40 -21.65 8.88
CA LYS A 253 -11.16 -22.88 9.16
C LYS A 253 -10.38 -24.15 8.83
N ALA A 254 -9.46 -24.09 7.88
CA ALA A 254 -8.54 -25.18 7.56
C ALA A 254 -7.42 -25.37 8.59
N GLY A 255 -7.34 -24.49 9.61
CA GLY A 255 -6.34 -24.55 10.68
C GLY A 255 -4.99 -23.92 10.33
N VAL A 256 -4.90 -23.16 9.23
CA VAL A 256 -3.68 -22.43 8.84
C VAL A 256 -3.45 -21.29 9.82
N LYS A 257 -2.28 -21.25 10.44
CA LYS A 257 -1.88 -20.14 11.33
C LYS A 257 -1.41 -18.92 10.53
N GLY A 258 -1.44 -17.78 11.17
CA GLY A 258 -0.94 -16.53 10.61
C GLY A 258 -1.87 -15.82 9.63
N VAL A 259 -3.09 -16.31 9.43
CA VAL A 259 -4.06 -15.66 8.55
C VAL A 259 -4.43 -14.29 9.09
N VAL A 260 -4.19 -13.23 8.33
CA VAL A 260 -4.53 -11.87 8.73
C VAL A 260 -6.04 -11.63 8.60
N LEU A 261 -6.69 -11.33 9.71
CA LEU A 261 -8.13 -11.13 9.83
C LEU A 261 -8.46 -9.82 10.57
N PRO A 262 -9.52 -9.10 10.16
CA PRO A 262 -10.34 -9.34 8.97
C PRO A 262 -9.52 -9.19 7.68
N ALA A 263 -10.02 -9.77 6.57
CA ALA A 263 -9.37 -9.60 5.27
C ALA A 263 -9.43 -8.15 4.80
N GLY A 264 -8.39 -7.72 4.08
CA GLY A 264 -8.41 -6.46 3.35
C GLY A 264 -9.21 -6.54 2.04
N GLY A 265 -9.18 -5.47 1.23
CA GLY A 265 -10.06 -5.33 0.07
C GLY A 265 -9.65 -6.15 -1.16
N HIS A 266 -8.38 -6.53 -1.30
CA HIS A 266 -7.88 -7.05 -2.59
C HIS A 266 -7.06 -8.34 -2.50
N ALA A 267 -6.77 -8.77 -1.30
CA ALA A 267 -5.89 -9.92 -1.07
C ALA A 267 -6.10 -10.51 0.32
N VAL A 268 -5.67 -11.75 0.47
CA VAL A 268 -5.52 -12.42 1.77
C VAL A 268 -4.03 -12.51 2.09
N TYR A 269 -3.70 -12.34 3.34
CA TYR A 269 -2.31 -12.34 3.80
C TYR A 269 -2.13 -13.38 4.89
N ILE A 270 -0.96 -14.02 4.87
CA ILE A 270 -0.53 -14.97 5.90
C ILE A 270 0.79 -14.48 6.47
N ASN A 271 0.83 -14.29 7.79
CA ASN A 271 2.06 -14.02 8.54
C ASN A 271 2.93 -15.29 8.58
N MET A 272 4.13 -15.19 8.07
CA MET A 272 5.04 -16.34 7.96
C MET A 272 5.64 -16.72 9.30
N ASP A 273 5.82 -15.80 10.22
CA ASP A 273 6.33 -16.11 11.56
C ASP A 273 5.36 -17.04 12.31
N GLU A 274 4.06 -16.74 12.26
CA GLU A 274 3.02 -17.60 12.83
C GLU A 274 2.82 -18.89 12.04
N PHE A 275 2.90 -18.83 10.70
CA PHE A 275 2.79 -19.99 9.83
C PHE A 275 3.84 -21.05 10.17
N PHE A 276 5.06 -20.63 10.44
CA PHE A 276 6.18 -21.50 10.82
C PHE A 276 6.39 -21.65 12.34
N ASP A 277 5.42 -21.26 13.17
CA ASP A 277 5.48 -21.33 14.64
C ASP A 277 6.73 -20.62 15.23
N GLY A 278 7.20 -19.54 14.62
CA GLY A 278 8.40 -18.80 15.03
C GLY A 278 9.72 -19.57 14.86
N LYS A 279 9.73 -20.67 14.10
CA LYS A 279 10.92 -21.54 13.96
C LYS A 279 11.87 -21.10 12.84
N ARG A 280 11.48 -20.14 12.02
CA ARG A 280 12.27 -19.65 10.89
C ARG A 280 12.77 -18.24 11.22
N GLY A 281 14.08 -18.01 11.09
CA GLY A 281 14.65 -16.68 11.21
C GLY A 281 14.34 -15.83 9.97
N HIS A 282 14.29 -14.51 10.13
CA HIS A 282 14.03 -13.57 9.04
C HIS A 282 15.08 -13.65 7.91
N GLU A 283 16.30 -14.02 8.25
CA GLU A 283 17.41 -14.23 7.30
C GLU A 283 17.18 -15.43 6.36
N THR A 284 16.23 -16.30 6.69
CA THR A 284 15.94 -17.51 5.89
C THR A 284 15.00 -17.23 4.72
N PHE A 285 14.42 -16.05 4.62
CA PHE A 285 13.44 -15.69 3.59
C PHE A 285 12.37 -16.77 3.34
N ALA A 286 11.86 -17.34 4.43
CA ALA A 286 10.95 -18.50 4.39
C ALA A 286 9.64 -18.23 3.61
N GLY A 287 9.21 -16.97 3.53
CA GLY A 287 8.09 -16.53 2.70
C GLY A 287 8.33 -16.77 1.20
N GLU A 288 9.56 -16.60 0.72
CA GLU A 288 9.94 -16.95 -0.66
C GLU A 288 9.99 -18.47 -0.86
N GLY A 289 10.47 -19.22 0.13
CA GLY A 289 10.40 -20.70 0.11
C GLY A 289 8.97 -21.21 0.00
N PHE A 290 8.06 -20.62 0.79
CA PHE A 290 6.62 -20.89 0.70
C PHE A 290 6.07 -20.56 -0.70
N SER A 291 6.40 -19.40 -1.24
CA SER A 291 5.97 -18.97 -2.57
C SER A 291 6.46 -19.90 -3.68
N LEU A 292 7.71 -20.34 -3.59
CA LEU A 292 8.33 -21.31 -4.50
C LEU A 292 7.60 -22.65 -4.47
N GLU A 293 7.35 -23.22 -3.28
CA GLU A 293 6.69 -24.52 -3.16
C GLU A 293 5.22 -24.48 -3.59
N LEU A 294 4.54 -23.36 -3.32
CA LEU A 294 3.15 -23.19 -3.73
C LEU A 294 3.01 -23.16 -5.26
N ILE A 295 3.89 -22.44 -5.96
CA ILE A 295 3.87 -22.44 -7.43
C ILE A 295 4.34 -23.77 -8.02
N ARG A 296 5.36 -24.39 -7.42
CA ARG A 296 5.94 -25.65 -7.91
C ARG A 296 4.98 -26.83 -7.77
N ARG A 297 4.29 -26.96 -6.64
CA ARG A 297 3.39 -28.08 -6.34
C ARG A 297 1.98 -27.87 -6.85
N TYR A 298 1.48 -26.66 -6.83
CA TYR A 298 0.05 -26.36 -7.03
C TYR A 298 -0.22 -25.35 -8.15
N GLY A 299 0.80 -24.76 -8.79
CA GLY A 299 0.65 -23.76 -9.82
C GLY A 299 0.04 -22.44 -9.34
N ILE A 300 0.07 -22.18 -8.04
CA ILE A 300 -0.49 -20.97 -7.42
C ILE A 300 0.63 -19.97 -7.19
N ARG A 301 0.51 -18.79 -7.82
CA ARG A 301 1.46 -17.69 -7.64
C ARG A 301 0.97 -16.74 -6.55
N VAL A 302 1.85 -16.43 -5.63
CA VAL A 302 1.66 -15.45 -4.57
C VAL A 302 2.77 -14.40 -4.62
N SER A 303 2.73 -13.41 -3.74
CA SER A 303 3.78 -12.38 -3.62
C SER A 303 4.25 -12.33 -2.18
N GLU A 304 5.52 -12.56 -1.96
CA GLU A 304 6.15 -12.26 -0.70
C GLU A 304 6.19 -10.73 -0.51
N LEU A 305 5.79 -10.24 0.64
CA LEU A 305 5.83 -8.83 1.06
C LEU A 305 6.36 -8.74 2.50
N GLY A 306 7.38 -9.51 2.79
CA GLY A 306 7.99 -9.64 4.11
C GLY A 306 9.49 -9.41 4.06
N ASP A 307 10.22 -10.33 4.64
CA ASP A 307 11.66 -10.20 4.93
C ASP A 307 12.52 -9.91 3.69
N TYR A 308 12.22 -10.54 2.57
CA TYR A 308 12.98 -10.35 1.34
C TYR A 308 12.59 -9.06 0.61
N SER A 309 11.31 -8.90 0.29
CA SER A 309 10.82 -7.76 -0.50
C SER A 309 10.94 -6.42 0.23
N MET A 310 10.78 -6.44 1.55
CA MET A 310 10.89 -5.24 2.37
C MET A 310 12.32 -4.99 2.87
N GLU A 311 13.31 -5.77 2.39
CA GLU A 311 14.73 -5.58 2.72
C GLU A 311 14.98 -5.58 4.24
N TYR A 312 14.39 -6.53 4.98
CA TYR A 312 14.46 -6.63 6.44
C TYR A 312 15.90 -6.54 6.96
N ASP A 313 16.81 -7.29 6.37
CA ASP A 313 18.22 -7.37 6.74
C ASP A 313 19.02 -6.06 6.50
N LEU A 314 18.49 -5.12 5.74
CA LEU A 314 19.08 -3.81 5.49
C LEU A 314 18.46 -2.69 6.35
N LYS A 315 17.53 -3.03 7.25
CA LYS A 315 16.81 -2.07 8.10
C LYS A 315 17.37 -2.02 9.52
N THR A 316 17.16 -0.89 10.20
CA THR A 316 17.50 -0.75 11.63
C THR A 316 16.55 -1.62 12.48
N PRO A 317 16.94 -1.98 13.72
CA PRO A 317 16.07 -2.76 14.62
C PRO A 317 14.69 -2.14 14.84
N GLU A 318 14.59 -0.80 14.90
CA GLU A 318 13.32 -0.09 15.05
C GLU A 318 12.47 -0.24 13.79
N GLN A 319 13.06 -0.18 12.60
CA GLN A 319 12.36 -0.39 11.33
C GLN A 319 11.97 -1.84 11.13
N GLN A 320 12.81 -2.78 11.57
CA GLN A 320 12.52 -4.23 11.54
C GLN A 320 11.30 -4.56 12.39
N ALA A 321 11.18 -3.97 13.57
CA ALA A 321 10.04 -4.18 14.48
C ALA A 321 8.70 -3.68 13.91
N GLU A 322 8.72 -2.83 12.90
CA GLU A 322 7.54 -2.30 12.23
C GLU A 322 7.15 -3.09 10.96
N LEU A 323 7.97 -4.07 10.56
CA LEU A 323 7.72 -4.85 9.35
C LEU A 323 6.80 -6.04 9.60
N ALA A 324 5.95 -6.27 8.62
CA ALA A 324 5.13 -7.45 8.52
C ALA A 324 5.83 -8.50 7.65
N ASN A 325 6.09 -9.67 8.19
CA ASN A 325 6.60 -10.81 7.41
C ASN A 325 5.44 -11.60 6.81
N VAL A 326 4.92 -11.13 5.66
CA VAL A 326 3.69 -11.68 5.09
C VAL A 326 3.85 -12.16 3.65
N VAL A 327 3.04 -13.16 3.30
CA VAL A 327 2.80 -13.57 1.91
C VAL A 327 1.38 -13.18 1.50
N ARG A 328 1.25 -12.59 0.32
CA ARG A 328 0.01 -12.03 -0.23
C ARG A 328 -0.60 -12.92 -1.31
N PHE A 329 -1.84 -13.31 -1.12
CA PHE A 329 -2.72 -13.95 -2.09
C PHE A 329 -3.59 -12.88 -2.74
N ALA A 330 -3.15 -12.29 -3.84
CA ALA A 330 -3.93 -11.30 -4.56
C ALA A 330 -5.11 -11.95 -5.29
N ILE A 331 -6.30 -11.41 -5.11
CA ILE A 331 -7.51 -11.89 -5.77
C ILE A 331 -7.72 -11.11 -7.06
N ASP A 332 -7.64 -11.80 -8.20
CA ASP A 332 -7.91 -11.22 -9.51
C ASP A 332 -9.37 -10.81 -9.63
N ARG A 333 -9.58 -9.61 -10.20
CA ARG A 333 -10.92 -9.07 -10.39
C ARG A 333 -11.67 -9.82 -11.48
N SER A 334 -12.89 -10.26 -11.18
CA SER A 334 -13.84 -10.88 -12.12
C SER A 334 -13.28 -12.12 -12.85
N ARG A 335 -12.32 -12.86 -12.25
CA ARG A 335 -11.70 -14.03 -12.87
C ARG A 335 -11.80 -15.30 -12.06
N LEU A 336 -11.85 -15.19 -10.74
CA LEU A 336 -11.87 -16.35 -9.86
C LEU A 336 -13.29 -16.72 -9.50
N THR A 337 -13.59 -18.02 -9.56
CA THR A 337 -14.82 -18.61 -9.04
C THR A 337 -14.57 -19.20 -7.67
N GLN A 338 -15.63 -19.64 -6.99
CA GLN A 338 -15.52 -20.30 -5.70
C GLN A 338 -14.63 -21.55 -5.78
N GLU A 339 -14.74 -22.36 -6.84
CA GLU A 339 -13.92 -23.56 -7.03
C GLU A 339 -12.43 -23.26 -7.10
N HIS A 340 -12.04 -22.12 -7.70
CA HIS A 340 -10.65 -21.68 -7.67
C HIS A 340 -10.21 -21.36 -6.25
N LEU A 341 -11.04 -20.69 -5.48
CA LEU A 341 -10.72 -20.33 -4.07
C LEU A 341 -10.67 -21.61 -3.20
N ASP A 342 -11.56 -22.56 -3.41
CA ASP A 342 -11.54 -23.86 -2.71
C ASP A 342 -10.27 -24.64 -3.02
N TYR A 343 -9.82 -24.62 -4.28
CA TYR A 343 -8.53 -25.22 -4.67
C TYR A 343 -7.35 -24.55 -3.93
N VAL A 344 -7.35 -23.22 -3.86
CA VAL A 344 -6.30 -22.48 -3.14
C VAL A 344 -6.31 -22.83 -1.66
N ILE A 345 -7.49 -22.93 -1.03
CA ILE A 345 -7.64 -23.33 0.38
C ILE A 345 -7.05 -24.74 0.61
N ALA A 346 -7.41 -25.70 -0.25
CA ALA A 346 -6.90 -27.06 -0.13
C ALA A 346 -5.37 -27.15 -0.32
N ALA A 347 -4.82 -26.42 -1.28
CA ALA A 347 -3.39 -26.37 -1.56
C ALA A 347 -2.60 -25.77 -0.39
N VAL A 348 -3.07 -24.63 0.15
CA VAL A 348 -2.40 -23.97 1.29
C VAL A 348 -2.49 -24.83 2.55
N LYS A 349 -3.64 -25.49 2.79
CA LYS A 349 -3.76 -26.46 3.89
C LYS A 349 -2.75 -27.58 3.77
N ALA A 350 -2.66 -28.22 2.60
CA ALA A 350 -1.71 -29.31 2.36
C ALA A 350 -0.26 -28.86 2.55
N LEU A 351 0.08 -27.65 2.07
CA LEU A 351 1.42 -27.09 2.26
C LEU A 351 1.69 -26.73 3.73
N TYR A 352 0.67 -26.28 4.48
CA TYR A 352 0.79 -26.01 5.91
C TYR A 352 1.03 -27.28 6.72
N GLU A 353 0.35 -28.38 6.38
CA GLU A 353 0.56 -29.69 7.01
C GLU A 353 1.98 -30.24 6.75
N ASP A 354 2.58 -29.91 5.60
CA ASP A 354 3.94 -30.31 5.19
C ASP A 354 4.96 -29.15 5.28
N ARG A 355 4.71 -28.14 6.11
CA ARG A 355 5.49 -26.89 6.14
C ARG A 355 6.96 -27.07 6.51
N GLU A 356 7.31 -28.15 7.21
CA GLU A 356 8.73 -28.46 7.53
C GLU A 356 9.54 -28.82 6.28
N SER A 357 8.88 -29.27 5.19
CA SER A 357 9.54 -29.55 3.91
C SER A 357 9.80 -28.32 3.06
N ILE A 358 9.22 -27.16 3.40
CA ILE A 358 9.43 -25.90 2.69
C ILE A 358 10.89 -25.46 2.89
N PRO A 359 11.64 -25.19 1.81
CA PRO A 359 13.04 -24.79 1.93
C PRO A 359 13.17 -23.36 2.47
N ASN A 360 14.30 -23.08 3.07
CA ASN A 360 14.78 -21.71 3.25
C ASN A 360 15.32 -21.18 1.91
N MET A 361 15.46 -19.86 1.78
CA MET A 361 15.99 -19.20 0.59
C MET A 361 17.18 -18.33 0.97
N ARG A 362 18.16 -18.23 0.09
CA ARG A 362 19.28 -17.30 0.22
C ARG A 362 19.53 -16.52 -1.06
N ILE A 363 19.98 -15.29 -0.92
CA ILE A 363 20.35 -14.46 -2.06
C ILE A 363 21.75 -14.86 -2.50
N VAL A 364 21.87 -15.31 -3.77
CA VAL A 364 23.15 -15.70 -4.35
C VAL A 364 23.77 -14.60 -5.22
N TRP A 365 22.95 -13.62 -5.63
CA TRP A 365 23.39 -12.46 -6.39
C TRP A 365 22.43 -11.30 -6.20
N GLY A 366 22.97 -10.07 -6.18
CA GLY A 366 22.17 -8.86 -6.17
C GLY A 366 21.72 -8.37 -4.79
N HIS A 367 22.34 -8.84 -3.70
CA HIS A 367 21.98 -8.50 -2.32
C HIS A 367 21.87 -6.98 -2.06
N ASN A 368 22.82 -6.19 -2.57
CA ASN A 368 22.88 -4.74 -2.36
C ASN A 368 22.26 -3.91 -3.49
N LEU A 369 21.52 -4.54 -4.40
CA LEU A 369 20.84 -3.79 -5.46
C LEU A 369 19.65 -3.01 -4.88
N PRO A 370 19.44 -1.76 -5.30
CA PRO A 370 18.20 -1.06 -4.96
C PRO A 370 16.99 -1.84 -5.45
N MET A 371 15.95 -1.96 -4.60
CA MET A 371 14.75 -2.73 -4.94
C MET A 371 15.09 -4.16 -5.42
N ARG A 372 15.97 -4.83 -4.68
CA ARG A 372 16.56 -6.14 -5.02
C ARG A 372 15.54 -7.23 -5.36
N HIS A 373 14.33 -7.15 -4.79
CA HIS A 373 13.25 -8.10 -5.04
C HIS A 373 12.77 -8.15 -6.51
N PHE A 374 13.16 -7.17 -7.34
CA PHE A 374 12.93 -7.23 -8.78
C PHE A 374 14.11 -7.81 -9.58
N HIS A 375 15.28 -7.97 -8.97
CA HIS A 375 16.52 -8.22 -9.71
C HIS A 375 17.40 -9.32 -9.12
N ALA A 376 17.38 -9.53 -7.79
CA ALA A 376 18.26 -10.49 -7.15
C ALA A 376 17.88 -11.94 -7.47
N PHE A 377 18.88 -12.81 -7.45
CA PHE A 377 18.68 -14.24 -7.61
C PHE A 377 18.74 -14.94 -6.26
N LEU A 378 17.76 -15.82 -6.04
CA LEU A 378 17.70 -16.66 -4.84
C LEU A 378 17.85 -18.12 -5.24
N GLU A 379 18.37 -18.92 -4.30
CA GLU A 379 18.35 -20.38 -4.39
C GLU A 379 17.82 -20.98 -3.09
N PRO A 380 17.13 -22.13 -3.17
CA PRO A 380 16.68 -22.85 -2.00
C PRO A 380 17.84 -23.58 -1.33
N TYR A 381 17.76 -23.71 0.01
CA TYR A 381 18.65 -24.57 0.78
C TYR A 381 17.87 -25.28 1.89
N PRO A 382 18.35 -26.48 2.37
CA PRO A 382 17.66 -27.25 3.39
C PRO A 382 17.55 -26.51 4.73
N ASN A 383 16.49 -26.79 5.48
CA ASN A 383 16.23 -26.17 6.79
C ASN A 383 17.27 -26.52 7.86
N GLU A 384 18.02 -27.60 7.67
CA GLU A 384 19.00 -28.13 8.62
C GLU A 384 20.40 -27.50 8.45
N GLU A 385 20.64 -26.78 7.38
CA GLU A 385 21.88 -26.00 7.19
C GLU A 385 21.74 -24.63 7.88
N LYS A 386 22.42 -24.51 9.05
CA LYS A 386 22.57 -23.23 9.76
C LYS A 386 23.77 -22.46 9.24
#